data_9a5660b6710a95e3d554f4860ff3d796
#
_entry.id   9a5660b6710a95e3d554f4860ff3d796
#
_cell.length_a   1.000
_cell.length_b   1.000
_cell.length_c   1.000
_cell.angle_alpha   90.00
_cell.angle_beta   90.00
_cell.angle_gamma   90.00
#
_symmetry.space_group_name_H-M   'P 1'
#
loop_
_entity.id
_entity.type
_entity.pdbx_description
1 polymer ?
#
loop_
_entity_poly.entity_id
_entity_poly.type
_entity_poly.pdbx_seq_one_letter_code
_entity_poly.pdbx_strand_id
1 'polypeptide(L)'
;GKSFLRLNVSGDLPSESYINDERKIDKNALNKIYLATRKTNTTTYTYTHLHCDKKNKEYNLNAVKEHSKENFVINISTEIKKNALKHYFNGHDVVITNTKLFNEAVKHQIETGKQKQLKTDQGTVKLFPCDAQYKESNCNKCRKCSEYNRSEIIIFKEH
;
A
#
# COMPACT_ATOMS: atom_id res chain seq x y z
N GLY A 1 -20.29 11.16 8.87
CA GLY A 1 -19.05 11.03 8.11
C GLY A 1 -18.81 9.57 7.74
N LYS A 2 -18.00 9.31 6.71
CA LYS A 2 -17.60 7.93 6.37
C LYS A 2 -16.74 7.37 7.49
N SER A 3 -17.05 6.16 7.94
CA SER A 3 -16.19 5.41 8.84
C SER A 3 -14.89 5.04 8.12
N PHE A 4 -13.80 4.92 8.88
CA PHE A 4 -12.47 4.62 8.36
C PHE A 4 -11.90 3.40 9.07
N LEU A 5 -11.47 2.39 8.32
CA LEU A 5 -11.03 1.12 8.86
C LEU A 5 -9.72 0.65 8.21
N ARG A 6 -8.72 0.36 9.03
CA ARG A 6 -7.56 -0.43 8.63
C ARG A 6 -7.82 -1.90 8.89
N LEU A 7 -7.80 -2.71 7.86
CA LEU A 7 -7.79 -4.17 8.00
C LEU A 7 -6.36 -4.67 8.20
N ASN A 8 -6.24 -5.83 8.85
CA ASN A 8 -4.96 -6.52 9.05
C ASN A 8 -3.91 -5.62 9.71
N VAL A 9 -4.13 -5.26 10.95
CA VAL A 9 -3.12 -4.58 11.78
C VAL A 9 -1.91 -5.50 11.98
N SER A 10 -2.16 -6.82 12.01
CA SER A 10 -1.16 -7.88 11.94
C SER A 10 -1.60 -8.94 10.94
N GLY A 11 -0.66 -9.59 10.28
CA GLY A 11 -0.92 -10.59 9.24
C GLY A 11 -1.09 -9.99 7.84
N ASP A 12 -1.54 -10.80 6.91
CA ASP A 12 -1.69 -10.46 5.50
C ASP A 12 -3.13 -10.69 5.01
N LEU A 13 -3.38 -10.49 3.72
CA LEU A 13 -4.68 -10.74 3.10
C LEU A 13 -5.10 -12.22 3.27
N PRO A 14 -6.42 -12.50 3.28
CA PRO A 14 -6.91 -13.87 3.21
C PRO A 14 -6.30 -14.58 2.00
N SER A 15 -5.78 -15.78 2.23
CA SER A 15 -5.20 -16.61 1.18
C SER A 15 -5.84 -17.99 1.18
N GLU A 16 -5.96 -18.57 -0.02
CA GLU A 16 -6.30 -19.97 -0.17
C GLU A 16 -5.20 -20.84 0.46
N SER A 17 -5.53 -22.06 0.86
CA SER A 17 -4.60 -22.97 1.54
C SER A 17 -3.34 -23.20 0.71
N TYR A 18 -2.25 -23.40 1.37
CA TYR A 18 -0.90 -23.42 0.82
C TYR A 18 -0.23 -24.76 0.98
N ILE A 19 0.42 -25.15 -0.08
CA ILE A 19 1.47 -26.15 -0.04
C ILE A 19 2.75 -25.38 -0.42
N ASN A 20 3.79 -25.44 0.39
CA ASN A 20 5.12 -24.89 0.10
C ASN A 20 5.19 -23.36 -0.08
N ASP A 21 4.62 -22.56 0.83
CA ASP A 21 4.67 -21.08 0.78
C ASP A 21 4.06 -20.43 -0.49
N GLU A 22 3.34 -21.19 -1.31
CA GLU A 22 2.73 -20.71 -2.54
C GLU A 22 1.32 -20.14 -2.28
N ARG A 23 1.25 -19.08 -1.51
CA ARG A 23 -0.02 -18.47 -1.15
C ARG A 23 -0.66 -17.76 -2.34
N LYS A 24 -1.93 -18.05 -2.57
CA LYS A 24 -2.79 -17.30 -3.48
C LYS A 24 -3.80 -16.48 -2.69
N ILE A 25 -3.97 -15.24 -3.06
CA ILE A 25 -4.99 -14.37 -2.48
C ILE A 25 -6.38 -14.97 -2.71
N ASP A 26 -7.18 -15.08 -1.65
CA ASP A 26 -8.57 -15.52 -1.74
C ASP A 26 -9.46 -14.38 -2.29
N LYS A 27 -9.71 -14.41 -3.60
CA LYS A 27 -10.54 -13.42 -4.29
C LYS A 27 -11.98 -13.38 -3.76
N ASN A 28 -12.53 -14.52 -3.33
CA ASN A 28 -13.89 -14.56 -2.79
C ASN A 28 -13.97 -13.85 -1.45
N ALA A 29 -12.97 -14.05 -0.58
CA ALA A 29 -12.87 -13.33 0.68
C ALA A 29 -12.72 -11.82 0.45
N LEU A 30 -11.87 -11.38 -0.50
CA LEU A 30 -11.73 -9.96 -0.84
C LEU A 30 -13.04 -9.35 -1.34
N ASN A 31 -13.78 -10.07 -2.18
CA ASN A 31 -15.09 -9.60 -2.65
C ASN A 31 -16.11 -9.44 -1.52
N LYS A 32 -16.16 -10.37 -0.57
CA LYS A 32 -17.01 -10.27 0.62
C LYS A 32 -16.66 -9.04 1.47
N ILE A 33 -15.37 -8.78 1.68
CA ILE A 33 -14.89 -7.60 2.41
C ILE A 33 -15.31 -6.32 1.67
N TYR A 34 -15.09 -6.25 0.36
CA TYR A 34 -15.50 -5.11 -0.45
C TYR A 34 -16.99 -4.82 -0.38
N LEU A 35 -17.83 -5.85 -0.49
CA LEU A 35 -19.28 -5.70 -0.38
C LEU A 35 -19.71 -5.23 1.02
N ALA A 36 -19.04 -5.71 2.07
CA ALA A 36 -19.29 -5.25 3.44
C ALA A 36 -18.91 -3.77 3.61
N THR A 37 -17.77 -3.32 3.07
CA THR A 37 -17.35 -1.91 3.14
C THR A 37 -18.32 -0.99 2.42
N ARG A 38 -18.84 -1.41 1.27
CA ARG A 38 -19.88 -0.66 0.55
C ARG A 38 -21.19 -0.55 1.34
N LYS A 39 -21.64 -1.67 1.91
CA LYS A 39 -22.88 -1.73 2.70
C LYS A 39 -22.84 -0.81 3.93
N THR A 40 -21.68 -0.72 4.56
CA THR A 40 -21.47 0.10 5.78
C THR A 40 -21.00 1.52 5.49
N ASN A 41 -20.83 1.91 4.22
CA ASN A 41 -20.25 3.19 3.81
C ASN A 41 -18.90 3.48 4.51
N THR A 42 -18.06 2.46 4.62
CA THR A 42 -16.77 2.51 5.28
C THR A 42 -15.65 2.61 4.25
N THR A 43 -14.71 3.53 4.43
CA THR A 43 -13.45 3.53 3.68
C THR A 43 -12.47 2.60 4.37
N THR A 44 -12.02 1.59 3.65
CA THR A 44 -11.16 0.53 4.18
C THR A 44 -9.85 0.48 3.41
N TYR A 45 -8.76 0.23 4.10
CA TYR A 45 -7.47 -0.04 3.46
C TYR A 45 -6.72 -1.17 4.18
N THR A 46 -5.85 -1.80 3.44
CA THR A 46 -5.01 -2.88 3.93
C THR A 46 -3.66 -2.90 3.22
N TYR A 47 -2.78 -3.78 3.67
CA TYR A 47 -1.48 -4.02 3.05
C TYR A 47 -1.32 -5.49 2.74
N THR A 48 -0.55 -5.82 1.73
CA THR A 48 -0.16 -7.19 1.42
C THR A 48 1.32 -7.31 1.10
N HIS A 49 1.95 -8.33 1.68
CA HIS A 49 3.27 -8.84 1.31
C HIS A 49 3.16 -10.16 0.54
N LEU A 50 1.93 -10.64 0.31
CA LEU A 50 1.68 -11.95 -0.27
C LEU A 50 2.31 -12.08 -1.66
N HIS A 51 3.53 -12.57 -1.64
CA HIS A 51 4.30 -13.14 -2.76
C HIS A 51 4.07 -12.48 -4.14
N CYS A 52 3.92 -11.13 -4.13
CA CYS A 52 3.82 -10.38 -5.39
C CYS A 52 5.10 -10.44 -6.23
N ASP A 53 6.17 -11.03 -5.69
CA ASP A 53 7.47 -11.20 -6.35
C ASP A 53 7.89 -12.67 -6.53
N LYS A 54 7.02 -13.64 -6.19
CA LYS A 54 7.27 -15.09 -6.24
C LYS A 54 6.37 -15.82 -7.25
N LYS A 55 6.28 -17.14 -7.16
CA LYS A 55 5.61 -18.02 -8.13
C LYS A 55 4.16 -17.64 -8.48
N ASN A 56 3.35 -17.21 -7.52
CA ASN A 56 1.98 -16.78 -7.78
C ASN A 56 1.84 -15.27 -7.99
N LYS A 57 2.94 -14.57 -8.31
CA LYS A 57 2.95 -13.11 -8.39
C LYS A 57 1.91 -12.55 -9.36
N GLU A 58 1.76 -13.14 -10.53
CA GLU A 58 0.80 -12.65 -11.53
C GLU A 58 -0.64 -12.80 -11.05
N TYR A 59 -0.96 -13.97 -10.47
CA TYR A 59 -2.28 -14.20 -9.88
C TYR A 59 -2.55 -13.21 -8.75
N ASN A 60 -1.60 -13.03 -7.83
CA ASN A 60 -1.77 -12.14 -6.68
C ASN A 60 -1.82 -10.66 -7.09
N LEU A 61 -0.99 -10.23 -8.05
CA LEU A 61 -1.03 -8.88 -8.60
C LEU A 61 -2.37 -8.59 -9.31
N ASN A 62 -2.88 -9.55 -10.07
CA ASN A 62 -4.19 -9.44 -10.70
C ASN A 62 -5.31 -9.39 -9.66
N ALA A 63 -5.25 -10.23 -8.62
CA ALA A 63 -6.22 -10.19 -7.53
C ALA A 63 -6.25 -8.82 -6.82
N VAL A 64 -5.08 -8.24 -6.54
CA VAL A 64 -4.98 -6.88 -5.98
C VAL A 64 -5.61 -5.86 -6.95
N LYS A 65 -5.26 -5.90 -8.22
CA LYS A 65 -5.75 -4.96 -9.24
C LYS A 65 -7.26 -5.04 -9.45
N GLU A 66 -7.83 -6.24 -9.44
CA GLU A 66 -9.27 -6.47 -9.60
C GLU A 66 -10.08 -5.98 -8.39
N HIS A 67 -9.52 -6.07 -7.19
CA HIS A 67 -10.25 -5.83 -5.93
C HIS A 67 -9.88 -4.51 -5.23
N SER A 68 -8.73 -3.89 -5.51
CA SER A 68 -8.40 -2.56 -5.03
C SER A 68 -9.23 -1.52 -5.77
N LYS A 69 -10.01 -0.72 -5.04
CA LYS A 69 -10.97 0.26 -5.59
C LYS A 69 -11.14 1.42 -4.63
N GLU A 70 -11.86 2.47 -5.06
CA GLU A 70 -12.34 3.49 -4.13
C GLU A 70 -13.06 2.84 -2.93
N ASN A 71 -12.77 3.32 -1.75
CA ASN A 71 -13.27 2.82 -0.46
C ASN A 71 -12.74 1.45 -0.02
N PHE A 72 -11.99 0.73 -0.85
CA PHE A 72 -11.29 -0.50 -0.45
C PHE A 72 -9.92 -0.57 -1.12
N VAL A 73 -8.90 0.01 -0.50
CA VAL A 73 -7.56 0.12 -1.08
C VAL A 73 -6.65 -0.98 -0.55
N ILE A 74 -6.05 -1.74 -1.47
CA ILE A 74 -5.05 -2.74 -1.16
C ILE A 74 -3.68 -2.20 -1.58
N ASN A 75 -2.84 -1.94 -0.60
CA ASN A 75 -1.48 -1.47 -0.81
C ASN A 75 -0.52 -2.66 -0.90
N ILE A 76 0.27 -2.73 -1.97
CA ILE A 76 1.38 -3.67 -2.04
C ILE A 76 2.51 -3.14 -1.18
N SER A 77 2.95 -3.92 -0.19
CA SER A 77 4.04 -3.59 0.71
C SER A 77 5.30 -4.35 0.32
N THR A 78 6.41 -3.63 0.23
CA THR A 78 7.73 -4.21 -0.07
C THR A 78 8.83 -3.43 0.65
N GLU A 79 9.96 -4.09 0.90
CA GLU A 79 11.16 -3.46 1.46
C GLU A 79 12.16 -3.07 0.35
N ILE A 80 11.95 -3.59 -0.87
CA ILE A 80 12.88 -3.45 -1.98
C ILE A 80 12.42 -2.32 -2.90
N LYS A 81 13.22 -1.23 -2.97
CA LYS A 81 12.92 -0.05 -3.79
C LYS A 81 12.62 -0.40 -5.26
N LYS A 82 13.39 -1.32 -5.87
CA LYS A 82 13.18 -1.74 -7.25
C LYS A 82 11.79 -2.36 -7.46
N ASN A 83 11.36 -3.21 -6.52
CA ASN A 83 10.04 -3.84 -6.57
C ASN A 83 8.93 -2.80 -6.37
N ALA A 84 9.11 -1.87 -5.42
CA ALA A 84 8.17 -0.78 -5.20
C ALA A 84 7.93 0.04 -6.47
N LEU A 85 8.99 0.45 -7.15
CA LEU A 85 8.90 1.20 -8.40
C LEU A 85 8.21 0.39 -9.50
N LYS A 86 8.55 -0.90 -9.64
CA LYS A 86 7.92 -1.79 -10.61
C LYS A 86 6.42 -1.91 -10.40
N HIS A 87 5.98 -2.15 -9.16
CA HIS A 87 4.55 -2.25 -8.83
C HIS A 87 3.83 -0.92 -9.04
N TYR A 88 4.45 0.19 -8.65
CA TYR A 88 3.89 1.53 -8.86
C TYR A 88 3.65 1.83 -10.34
N PHE A 89 4.64 1.63 -11.20
CA PHE A 89 4.49 1.87 -12.64
C PHE A 89 3.57 0.87 -13.34
N ASN A 90 3.29 -0.27 -12.73
CA ASN A 90 2.24 -1.20 -13.16
C ASN A 90 0.83 -0.83 -12.65
N GLY A 91 0.68 0.32 -12.00
CA GLY A 91 -0.62 0.86 -11.60
C GLY A 91 -1.14 0.36 -10.26
N HIS A 92 -0.27 -0.12 -9.37
CA HIS A 92 -0.64 -0.49 -8.01
C HIS A 92 -0.41 0.64 -7.02
N ASP A 93 -1.21 0.68 -5.96
CA ASP A 93 -0.92 1.48 -4.79
C ASP A 93 0.16 0.77 -3.96
N VAL A 94 1.26 1.46 -3.69
CA VAL A 94 2.46 0.85 -3.11
C VAL A 94 2.89 1.56 -1.85
N VAL A 95 3.36 0.79 -0.88
CA VAL A 95 4.09 1.27 0.29
C VAL A 95 5.44 0.58 0.37
N ILE A 96 6.43 1.28 0.86
CA ILE A 96 7.79 0.74 1.07
C ILE A 96 8.22 0.97 2.52
N THR A 97 8.76 -0.07 3.15
CA THR A 97 9.40 0.04 4.47
C THR A 97 10.90 0.18 4.27
N ASN A 98 11.41 1.39 4.46
CA ASN A 98 12.82 1.69 4.27
C ASN A 98 13.21 2.93 5.08
N THR A 99 13.91 2.72 6.19
CA THR A 99 14.29 3.79 7.14
C THR A 99 15.18 4.86 6.52
N LYS A 100 16.15 4.48 5.69
CA LYS A 100 17.04 5.44 5.03
C LYS A 100 16.26 6.37 4.10
N LEU A 101 15.45 5.78 3.22
CA LEU A 101 14.64 6.52 2.25
C LEU A 101 13.58 7.40 2.96
N PHE A 102 13.01 6.90 4.06
CA PHE A 102 12.10 7.67 4.91
C PHE A 102 12.76 8.92 5.46
N ASN A 103 13.94 8.78 6.09
CA ASN A 103 14.67 9.91 6.67
C ASN A 103 15.07 10.95 5.61
N GLU A 104 15.50 10.49 4.43
CA GLU A 104 15.82 11.38 3.30
C GLU A 104 14.58 12.15 2.82
N ALA A 105 13.42 11.49 2.74
CA ALA A 105 12.18 12.13 2.31
C ALA A 105 11.67 13.14 3.34
N VAL A 106 11.74 12.82 4.63
CA VAL A 106 11.39 13.75 5.73
C VAL A 106 12.30 14.97 5.72
N LYS A 107 13.61 14.77 5.64
CA LYS A 107 14.58 15.88 5.58
C LYS A 107 14.29 16.80 4.41
N HIS A 108 14.11 16.25 3.22
CA HIS A 108 13.81 17.02 2.02
C HIS A 108 12.51 17.84 2.18
N GLN A 109 11.46 17.24 2.75
CA GLN A 109 10.19 17.94 2.96
C GLN A 109 10.28 19.06 3.99
N ILE A 110 11.06 18.86 5.06
CA ILE A 110 11.32 19.92 6.07
C ILE A 110 12.09 21.07 5.46
N GLU A 111 13.15 20.79 4.69
CA GLU A 111 14.04 21.80 4.11
C GLU A 111 13.40 22.58 2.95
N THR A 112 12.55 21.93 2.15
CA THR A 112 12.03 22.53 0.91
C THR A 112 10.51 22.78 0.91
N GLY A 113 9.78 22.24 1.86
CA GLY A 113 8.31 22.24 1.87
C GLY A 113 7.67 21.36 0.78
N LYS A 114 8.47 20.58 0.04
CA LYS A 114 8.01 19.76 -1.08
C LYS A 114 8.32 18.28 -0.85
N GLN A 115 7.50 17.42 -1.43
CA GLN A 115 7.76 15.98 -1.44
C GLN A 115 9.03 15.67 -2.26
N LYS A 116 9.85 14.75 -1.74
CA LYS A 116 10.99 14.20 -2.49
C LYS A 116 10.49 13.45 -3.72
N GLN A 117 11.17 13.59 -4.83
CA GLN A 117 10.88 12.90 -6.07
C GLN A 117 12.01 11.95 -6.45
N LEU A 118 11.66 10.78 -6.97
CA LEU A 118 12.58 9.86 -7.61
C LEU A 118 12.38 9.95 -9.13
N LYS A 119 13.45 10.29 -9.84
CA LYS A 119 13.49 10.21 -11.30
C LYS A 119 13.92 8.80 -11.71
N THR A 120 13.21 8.20 -12.63
CA THR A 120 13.48 6.88 -13.20
C THR A 120 13.36 6.95 -14.73
N ASP A 121 13.81 5.92 -15.42
CA ASP A 121 13.60 5.75 -16.86
C ASP A 121 12.11 5.63 -17.25
N GLN A 122 11.25 5.19 -16.33
CA GLN A 122 9.80 5.08 -16.54
C GLN A 122 9.02 6.35 -16.18
N GLY A 123 9.67 7.33 -15.55
CA GLY A 123 9.04 8.57 -15.12
C GLY A 123 9.46 9.01 -13.73
N THR A 124 8.73 9.97 -13.18
CA THR A 124 8.97 10.53 -11.85
C THR A 124 7.91 10.06 -10.87
N VAL A 125 8.34 9.63 -9.69
CA VAL A 125 7.45 9.24 -8.60
C VAL A 125 7.70 10.11 -7.38
N LYS A 126 6.62 10.55 -6.73
CA LYS A 126 6.68 11.30 -5.47
C LYS A 126 6.74 10.33 -4.30
N LEU A 127 7.49 10.70 -3.28
CA LEU A 127 7.64 9.93 -2.04
C LEU A 127 6.90 10.64 -0.91
N PHE A 128 6.01 9.91 -0.24
CA PHE A 128 5.24 10.41 0.89
C PHE A 128 5.68 9.69 2.17
N PRO A 129 6.51 10.31 3.04
CA PRO A 129 6.83 9.72 4.33
C PRO A 129 5.58 9.71 5.20
N CYS A 130 5.31 8.58 5.88
CA CYS A 130 4.12 8.43 6.70
C CYS A 130 4.06 9.48 7.81
N ASP A 131 3.09 10.37 7.76
CA ASP A 131 2.93 11.48 8.72
C ASP A 131 2.81 11.00 10.17
N ALA A 132 2.18 9.85 10.41
CA ALA A 132 2.04 9.30 11.75
C ALA A 132 3.36 8.85 12.39
N GLN A 133 4.44 8.76 11.62
CA GLN A 133 5.76 8.35 12.11
C GLN A 133 6.71 9.53 12.41
N TYR A 134 6.37 10.75 12.01
CA TYR A 134 7.25 11.91 12.26
C TYR A 134 6.52 13.23 12.56
N LYS A 135 5.19 13.24 12.52
CA LYS A 135 4.35 14.39 12.89
C LYS A 135 3.37 13.97 13.96
N GLU A 136 2.79 14.94 14.66
CA GLU A 136 1.63 14.73 15.55
C GLU A 136 0.36 14.43 14.71
N SER A 137 0.33 13.26 14.10
CA SER A 137 -0.73 12.80 13.23
C SER A 137 -1.05 11.33 13.50
N ASN A 138 -2.15 10.86 12.94
CA ASN A 138 -2.55 9.45 12.93
C ASN A 138 -3.25 9.09 11.62
N CYS A 139 -3.52 7.80 11.43
CA CYS A 139 -4.12 7.32 10.19
C CYS A 139 -5.50 7.92 9.89
N ASN A 140 -6.30 8.23 10.93
CA ASN A 140 -7.63 8.85 10.77
C ASN A 140 -7.53 10.29 10.25
N LYS A 141 -6.47 11.02 10.61
CA LYS A 141 -6.21 12.37 10.12
C LYS A 141 -5.55 12.36 8.76
N CYS A 142 -4.51 11.54 8.58
CA CYS A 142 -3.70 11.49 7.37
C CYS A 142 -4.46 10.87 6.18
N ARG A 143 -5.08 9.69 6.37
CA ARG A 143 -5.85 8.91 5.38
C ARG A 143 -5.14 8.55 4.07
N LYS A 144 -3.85 8.85 3.93
CA LYS A 144 -3.09 8.69 2.68
C LYS A 144 -3.09 7.26 2.15
N CYS A 145 -3.03 6.27 3.04
CA CYS A 145 -3.05 4.84 2.66
C CYS A 145 -4.40 4.37 2.09
N SER A 146 -5.46 5.14 2.26
CA SER A 146 -6.81 4.86 1.72
C SER A 146 -7.13 5.59 0.41
N GLU A 147 -6.21 6.40 -0.11
CA GLU A 147 -6.34 7.01 -1.42
C GLU A 147 -6.08 5.96 -2.50
N TYR A 148 -7.08 5.73 -3.34
CA TYR A 148 -7.00 4.82 -4.46
C TYR A 148 -6.29 5.46 -5.65
N ASN A 149 -5.41 4.72 -6.31
CA ASN A 149 -4.67 5.16 -7.50
C ASN A 149 -3.91 6.48 -7.25
N ARG A 150 -3.24 6.57 -6.10
CA ARG A 150 -2.50 7.77 -5.71
C ARG A 150 -1.21 7.95 -6.52
N SER A 151 -0.77 9.17 -6.62
CA SER A 151 0.44 9.58 -7.38
C SER A 151 1.75 9.44 -6.58
N GLU A 152 1.72 8.86 -5.38
CA GLU A 152 2.87 8.70 -4.49
C GLU A 152 3.08 7.26 -4.05
N ILE A 153 4.34 6.93 -3.76
CA ILE A 153 4.70 5.78 -2.92
C ILE A 153 4.79 6.25 -1.49
N ILE A 154 4.07 5.60 -0.58
CA ILE A 154 4.17 5.89 0.85
C ILE A 154 5.37 5.16 1.43
N ILE A 155 6.13 5.85 2.27
CA ILE A 155 7.32 5.30 2.90
C ILE A 155 7.09 5.19 4.41
N PHE A 156 7.37 4.00 4.94
CA PHE A 156 7.42 3.74 6.38
C PHE A 156 8.87 3.61 6.85
N LYS A 157 9.11 4.06 8.07
CA LYS A 157 10.28 3.71 8.85
C LYS A 157 10.08 2.31 9.43
N GLU A 158 11.13 1.52 9.46
CA GLU A 158 11.16 0.25 10.20
C GLU A 158 10.92 0.49 11.70
N HIS A 159 10.24 -0.44 12.34
CA HIS A 159 9.98 -0.42 13.79
C HIS A 159 11.13 -1.00 14.57
#